data_a56b87bc1b29f4143c05d311703f6094
#
_entry.id   a56b87bc1b29f4143c05d311703f6094
#
_cell.length_a   1.000
_cell.length_b   1.000
_cell.length_c   1.000
_cell.angle_alpha   90.00
_cell.angle_beta   90.00
_cell.angle_gamma   90.00
#
_symmetry.space_group_name_H-M   'P 1'
#
loop_
_entity.id
_entity.type
_entity.pdbx_description
1 polymer ?
#
loop_
_entity_poly.entity_id
_entity_poly.type
_entity_poly.pdbx_seq_one_letter_code
_entity_poly.pdbx_strand_id
1 'polypeptide(L)'
;MKDLLILYNPYYQSNVIEEHLTVLKTHGQVAFGKVRSKLKDKFGNLGVQNANFSLNLDTNSKQNLNLSGENLNENSNGSSNSQGENLNLSSENSALASENLNAPQTPLSHPQNNSLQALQSLLESSNSPFLQLFLTDYASLYVAKVVKIAENADESIIPSYYKDKKLSVEGFFIIEDLRELVRDDFVSVRDKYLANFTTPDYDNHTYALYGNAYVYPLIIEQKQHLAYFDGDERHFLQLFKSAEFLHQKQVLADYTFGERYLYAMNPDSFDNLIYAELEFHACKGDRLYDFSSVVLRYAKCFESECYLLIKKLISVLSQRDESVLSLTFTQMGKSFEVRSLLTNKAMLGAYNHLIDSLLKAHIKEHLSDEFVNVCRKLSKQIAFIQRVRNPAAHTECASFEQANNLRARLVGVATQSVLVMMIKARTELLKD
;
A
#
# COMPACT_ATOMS: atom_id res chain seq x y z
N MET A 1 -11.71 -14.48 -2.40
CA MET A 1 -12.38 -13.22 -1.97
C MET A 1 -12.56 -12.36 -3.20
N LYS A 2 -13.76 -11.82 -3.40
CA LYS A 2 -14.06 -10.94 -4.55
C LYS A 2 -13.73 -9.50 -4.17
N ASP A 3 -12.99 -8.84 -5.04
CA ASP A 3 -12.59 -7.45 -4.95
C ASP A 3 -13.15 -6.69 -6.16
N LEU A 4 -12.95 -5.38 -6.23
CA LEU A 4 -13.43 -4.54 -7.33
C LEU A 4 -12.25 -3.82 -8.01
N LEU A 5 -12.37 -3.60 -9.32
CA LEU A 5 -11.45 -2.80 -10.10
C LEU A 5 -12.21 -1.70 -10.85
N ILE A 6 -11.73 -0.47 -10.79
CA ILE A 6 -12.24 0.67 -11.58
C ILE A 6 -11.09 1.32 -12.34
N LEU A 7 -11.35 1.63 -13.60
CA LEU A 7 -10.52 2.57 -14.35
C LEU A 7 -11.01 3.98 -14.03
N TYR A 8 -10.19 4.77 -13.33
CA TYR A 8 -10.51 6.17 -13.10
C TYR A 8 -9.89 7.06 -14.17
N ASN A 9 -10.53 8.16 -14.47
CA ASN A 9 -10.01 9.12 -15.44
C ASN A 9 -9.28 10.27 -14.70
N PRO A 10 -7.95 10.33 -14.77
CA PRO A 10 -7.18 11.39 -14.12
C PRO A 10 -7.41 12.76 -14.76
N TYR A 11 -8.02 12.82 -15.95
CA TYR A 11 -8.25 14.06 -16.71
C TYR A 11 -9.59 14.73 -16.43
N TYR A 12 -10.42 14.20 -15.53
CA TYR A 12 -11.59 14.98 -15.05
C TYR A 12 -11.15 16.27 -14.41
N GLN A 13 -10.06 16.21 -13.67
CA GLN A 13 -9.22 17.34 -13.25
C GLN A 13 -7.82 16.81 -12.89
N SER A 14 -6.84 17.71 -12.79
CA SER A 14 -5.43 17.35 -12.59
C SER A 14 -5.12 16.67 -11.23
N ASN A 15 -6.05 16.73 -10.28
CA ASN A 15 -5.85 16.33 -8.89
C ASN A 15 -7.01 15.48 -8.32
N VAL A 16 -7.61 14.59 -9.14
CA VAL A 16 -8.74 13.74 -8.71
C VAL A 16 -8.43 13.00 -7.41
N ILE A 17 -7.29 12.31 -7.34
CA ILE A 17 -6.90 11.53 -6.15
C ILE A 17 -6.62 12.45 -4.97
N GLU A 18 -6.00 13.62 -5.19
CA GLU A 18 -5.71 14.61 -4.14
C GLU A 18 -6.96 15.13 -3.47
N GLU A 19 -8.02 15.42 -4.24
CA GLU A 19 -9.28 15.85 -3.67
C GLU A 19 -9.91 14.76 -2.81
N HIS A 20 -9.94 13.51 -3.30
CA HIS A 20 -10.43 12.40 -2.48
C HIS A 20 -9.64 12.26 -1.18
N LEU A 21 -8.31 12.40 -1.23
CA LEU A 21 -7.46 12.34 -0.04
C LEU A 21 -7.70 13.52 0.91
N THR A 22 -7.93 14.71 0.39
CA THR A 22 -8.23 15.89 1.21
C THR A 22 -9.52 15.69 1.98
N VAL A 23 -10.57 15.23 1.31
CA VAL A 23 -11.85 14.90 1.94
C VAL A 23 -11.69 13.77 2.96
N LEU A 24 -11.00 12.69 2.58
CA LEU A 24 -10.75 11.54 3.44
C LEU A 24 -10.00 11.93 4.73
N LYS A 25 -8.98 12.78 4.63
CA LYS A 25 -8.23 13.29 5.80
C LYS A 25 -9.08 14.17 6.70
N THR A 26 -9.95 14.99 6.11
CA THR A 26 -10.77 15.95 6.85
C THR A 26 -11.94 15.27 7.58
N HIS A 27 -12.62 14.34 6.90
CA HIS A 27 -13.88 13.74 7.36
C HIS A 27 -13.74 12.28 7.80
N GLY A 28 -12.58 11.66 7.57
CA GLY A 28 -12.34 10.24 7.86
C GLY A 28 -13.00 9.28 6.90
N GLN A 29 -13.78 9.79 5.95
CA GLN A 29 -14.43 9.06 4.86
C GLN A 29 -14.46 9.94 3.61
N VAL A 30 -14.53 9.29 2.43
CA VAL A 30 -14.74 9.97 1.16
C VAL A 30 -15.62 9.12 0.25
N ALA A 31 -16.49 9.77 -0.52
CA ALA A 31 -17.36 9.14 -1.49
C ALA A 31 -16.72 9.13 -2.88
N PHE A 32 -16.47 7.93 -3.44
CA PHE A 32 -16.01 7.76 -4.82
C PHE A 32 -17.20 7.40 -5.70
N GLY A 33 -17.55 8.25 -6.65
CA GLY A 33 -18.74 8.12 -7.47
C GLY A 33 -18.60 7.13 -8.63
N LYS A 34 -19.54 6.21 -8.76
CA LYS A 34 -19.75 5.43 -9.98
C LYS A 34 -20.42 6.33 -11.03
N VAL A 35 -19.61 6.91 -11.90
CA VAL A 35 -20.12 7.83 -12.94
C VAL A 35 -20.85 7.05 -14.04
N ARG A 36 -22.04 7.52 -14.40
CA ARG A 36 -22.83 6.94 -15.47
C ARG A 36 -22.11 7.13 -16.81
N SER A 37 -21.89 6.03 -17.54
CA SER A 37 -21.29 6.12 -18.87
C SER A 37 -22.27 6.78 -19.85
N LYS A 38 -21.89 7.92 -20.42
CA LYS A 38 -22.69 8.63 -21.45
C LYS A 38 -22.92 7.80 -22.71
N LEU A 39 -22.17 6.70 -22.90
CA LEU A 39 -22.33 5.79 -24.02
C LEU A 39 -23.61 4.94 -23.93
N LYS A 40 -24.09 4.60 -22.71
CA LYS A 40 -25.35 3.85 -22.54
C LYS A 40 -26.58 4.66 -22.99
N ASP A 41 -26.57 5.98 -22.81
CA ASP A 41 -27.74 6.81 -23.12
C ASP A 41 -27.91 7.07 -24.63
N LYS A 42 -26.83 6.95 -25.44
CA LYS A 42 -26.88 7.13 -26.89
C LYS A 42 -27.17 5.85 -27.67
N PHE A 43 -26.99 4.68 -27.09
CA PHE A 43 -27.08 3.38 -27.77
C PHE A 43 -28.11 2.43 -27.16
N GLY A 44 -29.02 2.92 -26.35
CA GLY A 44 -30.07 2.12 -25.70
C GLY A 44 -31.01 1.34 -26.62
N ASN A 45 -30.91 1.48 -27.95
CA ASN A 45 -31.74 0.77 -28.93
C ASN A 45 -31.00 0.28 -30.19
N LEU A 46 -29.68 0.32 -30.24
CA LEU A 46 -28.91 -0.21 -31.38
C LEU A 46 -27.93 -1.27 -30.86
N GLY A 47 -28.12 -2.49 -31.40
CA GLY A 47 -27.24 -3.62 -31.10
C GLY A 47 -25.76 -3.25 -31.24
N VAL A 48 -24.98 -3.76 -30.30
CA VAL A 48 -23.55 -3.54 -30.10
C VAL A 48 -22.82 -3.58 -31.44
N GLN A 49 -22.42 -2.41 -31.96
CA GLN A 49 -21.34 -2.32 -32.95
C GLN A 49 -20.12 -1.76 -32.24
N ASN A 50 -19.05 -2.53 -32.37
CA ASN A 50 -17.71 -2.31 -31.83
C ASN A 50 -17.25 -0.86 -31.86
N ALA A 51 -17.18 -0.20 -30.71
CA ALA A 51 -16.37 1.01 -30.54
C ALA A 51 -14.92 0.59 -30.29
N ASN A 52 -14.17 0.40 -31.35
CA ASN A 52 -12.72 0.36 -31.31
C ASN A 52 -12.22 1.73 -30.86
N PHE A 53 -11.86 1.84 -29.60
CA PHE A 53 -11.01 2.95 -29.14
C PHE A 53 -9.59 2.66 -29.61
N SER A 54 -9.29 3.00 -30.86
CA SER A 54 -7.92 3.19 -31.33
C SER A 54 -7.39 4.46 -30.65
N LEU A 55 -6.48 4.29 -29.72
CA LEU A 55 -5.56 5.34 -29.31
C LEU A 55 -4.75 5.73 -30.54
N ASN A 56 -5.16 6.79 -31.23
CA ASN A 56 -4.30 7.49 -32.16
C ASN A 56 -3.15 8.10 -31.35
N LEU A 57 -2.05 7.39 -31.27
CA LEU A 57 -0.76 7.98 -31.01
C LEU A 57 -0.39 8.82 -32.22
N ASP A 58 -0.77 10.08 -32.20
CA ASP A 58 -0.28 11.07 -33.15
C ASP A 58 1.23 11.23 -32.97
N THR A 59 1.96 10.47 -33.80
CA THR A 59 3.39 10.64 -34.05
C THR A 59 3.60 11.82 -35.01
N ASN A 60 3.20 13.02 -34.62
CA ASN A 60 3.53 14.23 -35.34
C ASN A 60 3.81 15.38 -34.39
N SER A 61 5.01 15.42 -33.86
CA SER A 61 5.67 16.67 -33.46
C SER A 61 7.16 16.58 -33.74
N LYS A 62 7.50 16.53 -35.04
CA LYS A 62 8.79 17.04 -35.49
C LYS A 62 8.68 18.57 -35.51
N GLN A 63 8.99 19.21 -34.40
CA GLN A 63 9.32 20.62 -34.42
C GLN A 63 10.82 20.78 -34.70
N ASN A 64 11.06 21.41 -35.85
CA ASN A 64 12.35 21.94 -36.30
C ASN A 64 12.97 22.81 -35.21
N LEU A 65 14.14 22.41 -34.71
CA LEU A 65 15.09 23.32 -34.11
C LEU A 65 16.30 23.42 -35.06
N ASN A 66 16.23 24.44 -35.91
CA ASN A 66 17.41 24.96 -36.60
C ASN A 66 18.31 25.59 -35.53
N LEU A 67 19.45 25.03 -35.30
CA LEU A 67 20.59 25.71 -34.70
C LEU A 67 21.72 25.73 -35.73
N SER A 68 22.02 26.92 -36.17
CA SER A 68 23.10 27.35 -37.03
C SER A 68 24.45 26.86 -36.51
N GLY A 69 25.29 26.51 -37.50
CA GLY A 69 26.59 25.92 -37.30
C GLY A 69 27.64 26.84 -36.71
N GLU A 70 28.68 26.20 -36.27
CA GLU A 70 30.06 26.69 -36.42
C GLU A 70 30.99 25.50 -36.45
N ASN A 71 31.84 25.51 -37.50
CA ASN A 71 32.93 24.58 -37.77
C ASN A 71 34.05 24.70 -36.73
N LEU A 72 34.61 23.58 -36.34
CA LEU A 72 36.05 23.49 -36.11
C LEU A 72 36.51 22.05 -36.44
N ASN A 73 37.34 21.97 -37.50
CA ASN A 73 38.20 20.85 -37.81
C ASN A 73 39.24 20.65 -36.70
N GLU A 74 39.55 19.42 -36.36
CA GLU A 74 40.99 19.00 -36.36
C GLU A 74 41.14 17.48 -36.30
N ASN A 75 42.04 17.03 -37.13
CA ASN A 75 42.50 15.67 -37.37
C ASN A 75 43.16 15.00 -36.16
N SER A 76 42.99 13.70 -36.01
CA SER A 76 44.18 12.82 -35.91
C SER A 76 43.83 11.35 -36.08
N ASN A 77 44.62 10.69 -36.91
CA ASN A 77 44.67 9.29 -37.27
C ASN A 77 44.99 8.37 -36.08
N GLY A 78 44.41 7.17 -36.06
CA GLY A 78 44.85 6.10 -35.20
C GLY A 78 44.20 4.77 -35.60
N SER A 79 44.86 4.07 -36.54
CA SER A 79 44.57 2.72 -37.01
C SER A 79 44.87 1.68 -35.94
N SER A 80 43.93 0.73 -35.68
CA SER A 80 44.31 -0.65 -35.31
C SER A 80 43.17 -1.62 -35.59
N ASN A 81 43.48 -2.59 -36.45
CA ASN A 81 42.72 -3.77 -36.79
C ASN A 81 42.49 -4.69 -35.59
N SER A 82 41.31 -5.28 -35.49
CA SER A 82 41.17 -6.66 -35.08
C SER A 82 39.89 -7.26 -35.61
N GLN A 83 40.06 -8.46 -36.16
CA GLN A 83 39.22 -9.28 -36.99
C GLN A 83 37.92 -9.67 -36.27
N GLY A 84 36.88 -9.74 -37.10
CA GLY A 84 35.59 -10.29 -36.73
C GLY A 84 35.56 -11.82 -36.76
N GLU A 85 34.72 -12.38 -35.94
CA GLU A 85 34.14 -13.72 -36.17
C GLU A 85 32.65 -13.58 -36.38
N ASN A 86 32.25 -13.92 -37.64
CA ASN A 86 30.87 -14.11 -38.02
C ASN A 86 30.34 -15.41 -37.37
N LEU A 87 29.32 -15.29 -36.50
CA LEU A 87 28.44 -16.39 -36.18
C LEU A 87 27.09 -16.18 -36.90
N ASN A 88 26.96 -16.89 -38.00
CA ASN A 88 25.69 -17.16 -38.64
C ASN A 88 24.80 -17.94 -37.67
N LEU A 89 23.70 -17.36 -37.23
CA LEU A 89 22.57 -18.08 -36.69
C LEU A 89 21.41 -17.99 -37.68
N SER A 90 21.16 -19.15 -38.25
CA SER A 90 20.14 -19.49 -39.21
C SER A 90 18.76 -18.99 -38.87
N SER A 91 18.16 -18.38 -39.89
CA SER A 91 16.73 -18.12 -40.07
C SER A 91 15.95 -19.44 -40.19
N GLU A 92 15.39 -19.93 -39.11
CA GLU A 92 14.28 -20.88 -39.13
C GLU A 92 13.46 -20.65 -37.86
N ASN A 93 12.37 -19.89 -37.97
CA ASN A 93 11.14 -19.90 -37.15
C ASN A 93 10.26 -18.66 -37.40
N SER A 94 9.94 -18.41 -38.68
CA SER A 94 8.91 -17.42 -39.03
C SER A 94 7.81 -18.04 -39.91
N ALA A 95 7.23 -19.16 -39.43
CA ALA A 95 6.09 -19.76 -40.12
C ALA A 95 5.21 -20.56 -39.17
N LEU A 96 4.66 -19.93 -38.10
CA LEU A 96 3.58 -20.51 -37.28
C LEU A 96 2.87 -19.41 -36.44
N ALA A 97 2.39 -18.36 -37.10
CA ALA A 97 1.53 -17.37 -36.42
C ALA A 97 0.60 -16.64 -37.40
N SER A 98 0.03 -17.36 -38.37
CA SER A 98 -0.96 -16.78 -39.30
C SER A 98 -2.13 -17.71 -39.62
N GLU A 99 -2.56 -18.54 -38.70
CA GLU A 99 -3.83 -19.24 -38.78
C GLU A 99 -4.54 -19.16 -37.41
N ASN A 100 -5.48 -18.23 -37.30
CA ASN A 100 -6.71 -18.21 -36.49
C ASN A 100 -7.20 -16.78 -36.15
N LEU A 101 -7.32 -15.94 -37.19
CA LEU A 101 -7.95 -14.62 -37.03
C LEU A 101 -9.42 -14.58 -37.47
N ASN A 102 -10.08 -15.72 -37.65
CA ASN A 102 -11.49 -15.79 -38.04
C ASN A 102 -12.25 -16.86 -37.25
N ALA A 103 -12.20 -16.86 -35.93
CA ALA A 103 -13.24 -17.50 -35.15
C ALA A 103 -14.37 -16.48 -34.96
N PRO A 104 -15.66 -16.78 -35.20
CA PRO A 104 -16.75 -15.90 -34.90
C PRO A 104 -16.79 -15.74 -33.37
N GLN A 105 -16.45 -14.53 -32.88
CA GLN A 105 -16.65 -14.16 -31.50
C GLN A 105 -18.15 -14.17 -31.26
N THR A 106 -18.66 -15.22 -30.63
CA THR A 106 -19.99 -15.22 -30.01
C THR A 106 -20.03 -14.04 -29.04
N PRO A 107 -21.05 -13.16 -29.11
CA PRO A 107 -21.16 -12.08 -28.13
C PRO A 107 -21.27 -12.74 -26.74
N LEU A 108 -20.23 -12.57 -25.93
CA LEU A 108 -20.30 -12.92 -24.52
C LEU A 108 -21.51 -12.19 -23.92
N SER A 109 -22.48 -12.96 -23.44
CA SER A 109 -23.62 -12.42 -22.69
C SER A 109 -23.06 -11.60 -21.55
N HIS A 110 -23.15 -10.26 -21.65
CA HIS A 110 -22.66 -9.37 -20.62
C HIS A 110 -23.37 -9.68 -19.29
N PRO A 111 -22.68 -10.11 -18.25
CA PRO A 111 -23.32 -10.35 -16.97
C PRO A 111 -23.86 -9.03 -16.43
N GLN A 112 -25.12 -9.03 -16.04
CA GLN A 112 -25.82 -7.86 -15.46
C GLN A 112 -25.37 -7.55 -14.02
N ASN A 113 -24.24 -8.10 -13.58
CA ASN A 113 -23.83 -8.10 -12.17
C ASN A 113 -23.23 -6.77 -11.67
N ASN A 114 -23.20 -5.71 -12.50
CA ASN A 114 -22.62 -4.42 -12.11
C ASN A 114 -23.66 -3.38 -11.71
N SER A 115 -24.91 -3.78 -11.43
CA SER A 115 -25.90 -2.90 -10.81
C SER A 115 -25.44 -2.52 -9.39
N LEU A 116 -25.83 -1.34 -8.92
CA LEU A 116 -25.50 -0.90 -7.57
C LEU A 116 -25.95 -1.91 -6.51
N GLN A 117 -27.14 -2.50 -6.71
CA GLN A 117 -27.70 -3.53 -5.84
C GLN A 117 -26.86 -4.81 -5.80
N ALA A 118 -26.35 -5.26 -6.96
CA ALA A 118 -25.45 -6.42 -7.00
C ALA A 118 -24.13 -6.16 -6.28
N LEU A 119 -23.58 -4.96 -6.38
CA LEU A 119 -22.38 -4.55 -5.66
C LEU A 119 -22.61 -4.41 -4.15
N GLN A 120 -23.79 -3.93 -3.73
CA GLN A 120 -24.21 -3.92 -2.32
C GLN A 120 -24.32 -5.33 -1.77
N SER A 121 -24.99 -6.23 -2.49
CA SER A 121 -25.11 -7.65 -2.10
C SER A 121 -23.73 -8.33 -2.04
N LEU A 122 -22.78 -7.95 -2.89
CA LEU A 122 -21.41 -8.46 -2.83
C LEU A 122 -20.73 -8.06 -1.52
N LEU A 123 -20.88 -6.83 -1.07
CA LEU A 123 -20.33 -6.35 0.21
C LEU A 123 -20.99 -7.07 1.39
N GLU A 124 -22.34 -7.19 1.39
CA GLU A 124 -23.10 -7.84 2.46
C GLU A 124 -22.85 -9.35 2.57
N SER A 125 -22.61 -10.02 1.43
CA SER A 125 -22.32 -11.45 1.40
C SER A 125 -20.85 -11.79 1.67
N SER A 126 -19.98 -10.79 1.73
CA SER A 126 -18.56 -11.00 2.05
C SER A 126 -18.40 -11.31 3.53
N ASN A 127 -17.50 -12.24 3.87
CA ASN A 127 -17.09 -12.50 5.26
C ASN A 127 -16.21 -11.38 5.84
N SER A 128 -16.00 -10.31 5.08
CA SER A 128 -15.18 -9.15 5.46
C SER A 128 -16.09 -7.93 5.66
N PRO A 129 -15.81 -7.07 6.66
CA PRO A 129 -16.55 -5.83 6.87
C PRO A 129 -16.30 -4.77 5.79
N PHE A 130 -15.48 -5.05 4.79
CA PHE A 130 -15.15 -4.15 3.67
C PHE A 130 -14.82 -4.94 2.40
N LEU A 131 -14.85 -4.23 1.26
CA LEU A 131 -14.29 -4.69 -0.01
C LEU A 131 -13.04 -3.88 -0.35
N GLN A 132 -12.07 -4.51 -1.03
CA GLN A 132 -10.95 -3.81 -1.64
C GLN A 132 -11.37 -3.31 -3.03
N LEU A 133 -11.24 -2.02 -3.25
CA LEU A 133 -11.48 -1.38 -4.54
C LEU A 133 -10.16 -0.89 -5.12
N PHE A 134 -9.73 -1.51 -6.20
CA PHE A 134 -8.54 -1.09 -6.93
C PHE A 134 -8.91 0.01 -7.93
N LEU A 135 -8.18 1.11 -7.90
CA LEU A 135 -8.34 2.27 -8.77
C LEU A 135 -7.08 2.43 -9.61
N THR A 136 -7.19 2.40 -10.93
CA THR A 136 -6.03 2.55 -11.82
C THR A 136 -6.35 3.40 -13.04
N ASP A 137 -5.33 4.10 -13.54
CA ASP A 137 -5.28 4.72 -14.87
C ASP A 137 -4.24 4.01 -15.76
N TYR A 138 -3.82 2.81 -15.36
CA TYR A 138 -2.76 1.98 -15.90
C TYR A 138 -1.32 2.45 -15.60
N ALA A 139 -1.08 3.71 -15.32
CA ALA A 139 0.23 4.21 -14.88
C ALA A 139 0.37 4.16 -13.36
N SER A 140 -0.71 4.41 -12.65
CA SER A 140 -0.77 4.36 -11.20
C SER A 140 -1.83 3.39 -10.72
N LEU A 141 -1.64 2.84 -9.52
CA LEU A 141 -2.58 1.92 -8.89
C LEU A 141 -2.74 2.27 -7.42
N TYR A 142 -3.99 2.39 -7.02
CA TYR A 142 -4.41 2.59 -5.62
C TYR A 142 -5.33 1.48 -5.19
N VAL A 143 -5.36 1.20 -3.90
CA VAL A 143 -6.36 0.32 -3.28
C VAL A 143 -7.12 1.08 -2.20
N ALA A 144 -8.45 1.00 -2.25
CA ALA A 144 -9.35 1.68 -1.33
C ALA A 144 -10.13 0.68 -0.46
N LYS A 145 -10.30 1.00 0.83
CA LYS A 145 -11.14 0.27 1.77
C LYS A 145 -12.58 0.77 1.67
N VAL A 146 -13.44 0.03 0.98
CA VAL A 146 -14.85 0.36 0.82
C VAL A 146 -15.66 -0.29 1.93
N VAL A 147 -16.30 0.52 2.77
CA VAL A 147 -17.10 0.07 3.92
C VAL A 147 -18.60 0.12 3.65
N LYS A 148 -19.01 0.86 2.64
CA LYS A 148 -20.41 1.00 2.25
C LYS A 148 -20.55 1.33 0.77
N ILE A 149 -21.61 0.82 0.14
CA ILE A 149 -22.01 1.20 -1.21
C ILE A 149 -23.42 1.76 -1.10
N ALA A 150 -23.67 2.97 -1.61
CA ALA A 150 -24.92 3.66 -1.43
C ALA A 150 -25.31 4.47 -2.68
N GLU A 151 -26.61 4.67 -2.91
CA GLU A 151 -27.12 5.52 -3.99
C GLU A 151 -26.77 7.00 -3.76
N ASN A 152 -26.80 7.42 -2.50
CA ASN A 152 -26.52 8.78 -2.09
C ASN A 152 -25.42 8.77 -1.01
N ALA A 153 -24.65 9.85 -0.94
CA ALA A 153 -23.67 10.10 0.09
C ALA A 153 -23.86 11.50 0.70
N ASP A 154 -23.33 11.70 1.90
CA ASP A 154 -23.32 13.01 2.52
C ASP A 154 -22.50 13.99 1.65
N GLU A 155 -23.03 15.21 1.42
CA GLU A 155 -22.36 16.22 0.59
C GLU A 155 -20.96 16.57 1.12
N SER A 156 -20.74 16.50 2.43
CA SER A 156 -19.45 16.80 3.06
C SER A 156 -18.32 15.84 2.69
N ILE A 157 -18.65 14.60 2.33
CA ILE A 157 -17.67 13.56 1.95
C ILE A 157 -17.59 13.37 0.42
N ILE A 158 -18.33 14.15 -0.37
CA ILE A 158 -18.26 14.12 -1.83
C ILE A 158 -17.24 15.17 -2.31
N PRO A 159 -16.18 14.83 -3.05
CA PRO A 159 -15.28 15.80 -3.68
C PRO A 159 -16.02 16.80 -4.56
N SER A 160 -15.63 18.07 -4.51
CA SER A 160 -16.36 19.19 -5.14
C SER A 160 -16.50 19.05 -6.65
N TYR A 161 -15.52 18.43 -7.30
CA TYR A 161 -15.47 18.30 -8.76
C TYR A 161 -16.65 17.50 -9.34
N TYR A 162 -17.28 16.60 -8.57
CA TYR A 162 -18.49 15.90 -9.04
C TYR A 162 -19.61 16.90 -9.37
N LYS A 163 -19.79 17.89 -8.51
CA LYS A 163 -20.78 18.96 -8.67
C LYS A 163 -20.35 19.97 -9.74
N ASP A 164 -19.09 20.41 -9.69
CA ASP A 164 -18.55 21.42 -10.61
C ASP A 164 -18.56 20.94 -12.06
N LYS A 165 -18.28 19.67 -12.29
CA LYS A 165 -18.32 19.03 -13.62
C LYS A 165 -19.70 18.46 -13.98
N LYS A 166 -20.70 18.58 -13.09
CA LYS A 166 -22.06 18.05 -13.27
C LYS A 166 -22.04 16.58 -13.68
N LEU A 167 -21.24 15.78 -12.99
CA LEU A 167 -21.12 14.35 -13.29
C LEU A 167 -22.39 13.61 -12.85
N SER A 168 -22.96 12.81 -13.76
CA SER A 168 -24.08 11.93 -13.41
C SER A 168 -23.53 10.70 -12.70
N VAL A 169 -23.84 10.54 -11.42
CA VAL A 169 -23.37 9.45 -10.56
C VAL A 169 -24.55 8.49 -10.32
N GLU A 170 -24.30 7.19 -10.46
CA GLU A 170 -25.31 6.14 -10.19
C GLU A 170 -25.33 5.75 -8.71
N GLY A 171 -24.22 5.96 -8.00
CA GLY A 171 -24.04 5.66 -6.61
C GLY A 171 -22.58 5.87 -6.18
N PHE A 172 -22.31 5.67 -4.89
CA PHE A 172 -21.04 5.97 -4.27
C PHE A 172 -20.46 4.78 -3.52
N PHE A 173 -19.16 4.61 -3.63
CA PHE A 173 -18.33 3.77 -2.77
C PHE A 173 -17.83 4.64 -1.62
N ILE A 174 -18.20 4.34 -0.39
CA ILE A 174 -17.74 5.06 0.79
C ILE A 174 -16.43 4.42 1.25
N ILE A 175 -15.36 5.20 1.17
CA ILE A 175 -13.99 4.78 1.39
C ILE A 175 -13.51 5.35 2.73
N GLU A 176 -12.88 4.50 3.55
CA GLU A 176 -12.29 4.89 4.84
C GLU A 176 -10.77 4.91 4.82
N ASP A 177 -10.14 4.25 3.86
CA ASP A 177 -8.68 4.24 3.70
C ASP A 177 -8.34 4.10 2.22
N LEU A 178 -7.27 4.76 1.79
CA LEU A 178 -6.79 4.76 0.41
C LEU A 178 -5.27 4.65 0.41
N ARG A 179 -4.73 3.59 -0.20
CA ARG A 179 -3.30 3.30 -0.25
C ARG A 179 -2.78 3.36 -1.67
N GLU A 180 -1.61 3.95 -1.85
CA GLU A 180 -0.89 3.94 -3.12
C GLU A 180 -0.05 2.67 -3.21
N LEU A 181 -0.24 1.91 -4.28
CA LEU A 181 0.55 0.71 -4.57
C LEU A 181 1.64 1.00 -5.59
N VAL A 182 1.30 1.73 -6.66
CA VAL A 182 2.22 2.11 -7.74
C VAL A 182 1.93 3.55 -8.17
N ARG A 183 2.99 4.30 -8.52
CA ARG A 183 2.90 5.64 -9.09
C ARG A 183 3.74 5.70 -10.35
N ASP A 184 3.12 6.14 -11.46
CA ASP A 184 3.75 6.42 -12.76
C ASP A 184 4.62 5.28 -13.31
N ASP A 185 4.25 4.03 -13.04
CA ASP A 185 4.95 2.84 -13.52
C ASP A 185 3.97 1.81 -14.12
N PHE A 186 3.70 1.97 -15.42
CA PHE A 186 2.83 1.08 -16.18
C PHE A 186 3.28 -0.38 -16.14
N VAL A 187 4.59 -0.64 -16.16
CA VAL A 187 5.12 -2.01 -16.18
C VAL A 187 4.79 -2.72 -14.86
N SER A 188 5.04 -2.07 -13.74
CA SER A 188 4.70 -2.60 -12.42
C SER A 188 3.18 -2.81 -12.26
N VAL A 189 2.36 -1.86 -12.71
CA VAL A 189 0.89 -2.03 -12.67
C VAL A 189 0.47 -3.25 -13.47
N ARG A 190 0.95 -3.39 -14.71
CA ARG A 190 0.59 -4.49 -15.60
C ARG A 190 1.07 -5.85 -15.09
N ASP A 191 2.37 -5.98 -14.84
CA ASP A 191 3.03 -7.28 -14.64
C ASP A 191 2.89 -7.80 -13.22
N LYS A 192 2.85 -6.92 -12.23
CA LYS A 192 2.78 -7.31 -10.82
C LYS A 192 1.35 -7.39 -10.31
N TYR A 193 0.52 -6.37 -10.58
CA TYR A 193 -0.81 -6.27 -9.98
C TYR A 193 -1.92 -6.77 -10.91
N LEU A 194 -2.04 -6.23 -12.12
CA LEU A 194 -3.11 -6.64 -13.02
C LEU A 194 -2.96 -8.09 -13.48
N ALA A 195 -1.74 -8.59 -13.63
CA ALA A 195 -1.48 -10.00 -13.92
C ALA A 195 -1.89 -10.95 -12.77
N ASN A 196 -2.03 -10.44 -11.54
CA ASN A 196 -2.53 -11.18 -10.38
C ASN A 196 -4.06 -11.26 -10.33
N PHE A 197 -4.79 -10.50 -11.16
CA PHE A 197 -6.24 -10.48 -11.15
C PHE A 197 -6.83 -11.47 -12.14
N THR A 198 -7.88 -12.17 -11.72
CA THR A 198 -8.78 -12.92 -12.57
C THR A 198 -10.14 -12.25 -12.60
N THR A 199 -10.91 -12.51 -13.64
CA THR A 199 -12.22 -11.89 -13.89
C THR A 199 -13.32 -12.97 -13.85
N PRO A 200 -13.94 -13.24 -12.69
CA PRO A 200 -14.91 -14.32 -12.51
C PRO A 200 -16.08 -14.25 -13.48
N ASP A 201 -16.57 -13.05 -13.78
CA ASP A 201 -17.70 -12.82 -14.70
C ASP A 201 -17.30 -12.99 -16.18
N TYR A 202 -16.02 -13.26 -16.46
CA TYR A 202 -15.45 -13.47 -17.80
C TYR A 202 -14.60 -14.74 -17.81
N ASP A 203 -15.23 -15.88 -17.47
CA ASP A 203 -14.65 -17.23 -17.48
C ASP A 203 -13.36 -17.40 -16.64
N ASN A 204 -13.20 -16.58 -15.60
CA ASN A 204 -12.03 -16.57 -14.71
C ASN A 204 -10.69 -16.34 -15.44
N HIS A 205 -10.71 -15.71 -16.61
CA HIS A 205 -9.47 -15.37 -17.29
C HIS A 205 -8.63 -14.38 -16.49
N THR A 206 -7.32 -14.40 -16.68
CA THR A 206 -6.45 -13.34 -16.18
C THR A 206 -6.86 -12.01 -16.80
N TYR A 207 -6.90 -10.95 -16.01
CA TYR A 207 -7.21 -9.62 -16.49
C TYR A 207 -6.31 -9.24 -17.66
N ALA A 208 -6.90 -8.85 -18.77
CA ALA A 208 -6.19 -8.44 -19.99
C ALA A 208 -6.44 -6.95 -20.27
N LEU A 209 -5.38 -6.22 -20.54
CA LEU A 209 -5.44 -4.78 -20.88
C LEU A 209 -6.15 -4.51 -22.20
N TYR A 210 -6.04 -5.43 -23.13
CA TYR A 210 -6.51 -5.27 -24.51
C TYR A 210 -7.41 -6.45 -24.91
N GLY A 211 -8.33 -6.19 -25.83
CA GLY A 211 -9.13 -7.23 -26.46
C GLY A 211 -10.40 -7.64 -25.69
N ASN A 212 -10.64 -7.11 -24.50
CA ASN A 212 -11.84 -7.39 -23.70
C ASN A 212 -12.64 -6.11 -23.44
N ALA A 213 -13.95 -6.18 -23.66
CA ALA A 213 -14.88 -5.10 -23.34
C ALA A 213 -15.41 -5.24 -21.90
N TYR A 214 -14.56 -5.02 -20.91
CA TYR A 214 -14.97 -5.08 -19.50
C TYR A 214 -15.94 -3.96 -19.15
N VAL A 215 -16.91 -4.30 -18.30
CA VAL A 215 -17.82 -3.32 -17.71
C VAL A 215 -17.37 -3.01 -16.28
N TYR A 216 -17.09 -1.75 -15.99
CA TYR A 216 -16.62 -1.30 -14.68
C TYR A 216 -17.77 -0.76 -13.81
N PRO A 217 -17.73 -0.92 -12.48
CA PRO A 217 -16.71 -1.65 -11.70
C PRO A 217 -16.64 -3.12 -12.09
N LEU A 218 -15.42 -3.63 -12.26
CA LEU A 218 -15.19 -5.03 -12.62
C LEU A 218 -14.98 -5.85 -11.35
N ILE A 219 -15.71 -6.95 -11.20
CA ILE A 219 -15.48 -7.92 -10.13
C ILE A 219 -14.22 -8.70 -10.49
N ILE A 220 -13.26 -8.73 -9.56
CA ILE A 220 -12.00 -9.45 -9.71
C ILE A 220 -11.75 -10.39 -8.53
N GLU A 221 -10.91 -11.39 -8.76
CA GLU A 221 -10.30 -12.20 -7.71
C GLU A 221 -8.79 -12.18 -7.87
N GLN A 222 -8.07 -12.13 -6.74
CA GLN A 222 -6.62 -12.18 -6.75
C GLN A 222 -6.17 -13.64 -6.77
N LYS A 223 -5.29 -14.02 -7.71
CA LYS A 223 -4.66 -15.35 -7.75
C LYS A 223 -3.84 -15.60 -6.49
N GLN A 224 -3.06 -14.60 -6.08
CA GLN A 224 -2.41 -14.54 -4.79
C GLN A 224 -3.07 -13.43 -3.98
N HIS A 225 -3.87 -13.82 -2.98
CA HIS A 225 -4.61 -12.86 -2.18
C HIS A 225 -3.68 -12.03 -1.29
N LEU A 226 -3.78 -10.71 -1.45
CA LEU A 226 -3.13 -9.70 -0.61
C LEU A 226 -4.21 -8.85 0.04
N ALA A 227 -4.31 -8.94 1.37
CA ALA A 227 -5.19 -8.10 2.15
C ALA A 227 -4.43 -6.85 2.60
N TYR A 228 -4.75 -5.72 1.97
CA TYR A 228 -4.04 -4.47 2.25
C TYR A 228 -4.52 -3.77 3.53
N PHE A 229 -5.65 -4.21 4.10
CA PHE A 229 -6.30 -3.56 5.23
C PHE A 229 -6.48 -4.50 6.43
N ASP A 230 -5.54 -5.43 6.63
CA ASP A 230 -5.51 -6.35 7.77
C ASP A 230 -5.15 -5.61 9.07
N GLY A 231 -5.98 -4.68 9.50
CA GLY A 231 -5.78 -3.95 10.74
C GLY A 231 -6.69 -2.72 10.82
N ASP A 232 -6.82 -2.15 12.01
CA ASP A 232 -7.65 -0.96 12.26
C ASP A 232 -6.95 0.36 11.88
N GLU A 233 -5.70 0.29 11.42
CA GLU A 233 -4.89 1.46 11.14
C GLU A 233 -5.23 2.06 9.79
N ARG A 234 -5.52 3.36 9.77
CA ARG A 234 -5.75 4.12 8.54
C ARG A 234 -4.44 4.57 7.93
N HIS A 235 -4.33 4.42 6.63
CA HIS A 235 -3.13 4.75 5.87
C HIS A 235 -3.42 5.86 4.85
N PHE A 236 -3.24 7.12 5.25
CA PHE A 236 -3.42 8.23 4.34
C PHE A 236 -2.18 8.43 3.47
N LEU A 237 -2.40 8.52 2.16
CA LEU A 237 -1.34 8.82 1.20
C LEU A 237 -0.71 10.19 1.46
N GLN A 238 0.60 10.24 1.30
CA GLN A 238 1.31 11.50 1.11
C GLN A 238 1.71 11.61 -0.36
N LEU A 239 1.11 12.52 -1.07
CA LEU A 239 1.24 12.66 -2.52
C LEU A 239 2.62 13.09 -2.99
N PHE A 240 3.42 13.72 -2.11
CA PHE A 240 4.72 14.28 -2.45
C PHE A 240 5.89 13.46 -1.89
N LYS A 241 5.85 12.14 -2.05
CA LYS A 241 7.01 11.30 -1.74
C LYS A 241 8.02 11.38 -2.88
N SER A 242 9.31 11.53 -2.53
CA SER A 242 10.38 11.55 -3.52
C SER A 242 10.55 10.20 -4.21
N ALA A 243 11.20 10.19 -5.37
CA ALA A 243 11.52 8.95 -6.09
C ALA A 243 12.37 8.00 -5.22
N GLU A 244 13.30 8.55 -4.43
CA GLU A 244 14.13 7.78 -3.49
C GLU A 244 13.28 7.14 -2.39
N PHE A 245 12.25 7.86 -1.88
CA PHE A 245 11.33 7.31 -0.89
C PHE A 245 10.56 6.12 -1.47
N LEU A 246 10.02 6.26 -2.68
CA LEU A 246 9.26 5.21 -3.36
C LEU A 246 10.15 4.00 -3.67
N HIS A 247 11.38 4.24 -4.12
CA HIS A 247 12.37 3.19 -4.34
C HIS A 247 12.71 2.45 -3.04
N GLN A 248 12.99 3.17 -1.95
CA GLN A 248 13.29 2.55 -0.66
C GLN A 248 12.10 1.76 -0.10
N LYS A 249 10.87 2.27 -0.29
CA LYS A 249 9.63 1.54 0.01
C LYS A 249 9.59 0.21 -0.73
N GLN A 250 9.88 0.22 -2.04
CA GLN A 250 9.87 -0.98 -2.87
C GLN A 250 10.94 -1.99 -2.42
N VAL A 251 12.15 -1.51 -2.10
CA VAL A 251 13.23 -2.36 -1.57
C VAL A 251 12.81 -3.05 -0.27
N LEU A 252 12.17 -2.33 0.65
CA LEU A 252 11.67 -2.91 1.89
C LEU A 252 10.55 -3.92 1.67
N ALA A 253 9.68 -3.67 0.68
CA ALA A 253 8.61 -4.59 0.32
C ALA A 253 9.14 -5.87 -0.29
N ASP A 254 10.06 -5.79 -1.27
CA ASP A 254 10.50 -6.94 -2.05
C ASP A 254 11.53 -7.80 -1.30
N TYR A 255 12.42 -7.18 -0.54
CA TYR A 255 13.60 -7.87 0.00
C TYR A 255 13.63 -7.99 1.53
N THR A 256 12.72 -7.32 2.25
CA THR A 256 12.80 -7.27 3.71
C THR A 256 11.55 -7.79 4.40
N PHE A 257 10.41 -7.14 4.20
CA PHE A 257 9.19 -7.44 4.95
C PHE A 257 8.15 -8.23 4.17
N GLY A 258 8.11 -8.08 2.86
CA GLY A 258 6.96 -8.40 2.03
C GLY A 258 5.85 -7.34 2.17
N GLU A 259 5.07 -7.18 1.13
CA GLU A 259 3.99 -6.18 1.08
C GLU A 259 3.01 -6.31 2.25
N ARG A 260 2.64 -7.54 2.61
CA ARG A 260 1.71 -7.82 3.70
C ARG A 260 2.12 -7.15 5.01
N TYR A 261 3.37 -7.31 5.43
CA TYR A 261 3.84 -6.75 6.70
C TYR A 261 4.12 -5.25 6.59
N LEU A 262 4.58 -4.80 5.44
CA LEU A 262 4.84 -3.38 5.21
C LEU A 262 3.54 -2.57 5.31
N TYR A 263 2.47 -3.02 4.67
CA TYR A 263 1.17 -2.35 4.73
C TYR A 263 0.39 -2.56 6.03
N ALA A 264 0.77 -3.54 6.83
CA ALA A 264 0.20 -3.72 8.18
C ALA A 264 0.83 -2.82 9.24
N MET A 265 1.91 -2.09 8.92
CA MET A 265 2.50 -1.09 9.82
C MET A 265 1.58 0.14 9.95
N ASN A 266 1.69 0.81 11.09
CA ASN A 266 1.13 2.15 11.24
C ASN A 266 1.76 3.11 10.22
N PRO A 267 1.00 4.03 9.61
CA PRO A 267 1.52 5.00 8.64
C PRO A 267 2.75 5.79 9.12
N ASP A 268 2.70 6.29 10.36
CA ASP A 268 3.81 7.02 10.94
C ASP A 268 5.05 6.13 11.16
N SER A 269 4.83 4.85 11.52
CA SER A 269 5.92 3.87 11.65
C SER A 269 6.59 3.62 10.31
N PHE A 270 5.78 3.44 9.28
CA PHE A 270 6.21 3.20 7.92
C PHE A 270 7.06 4.37 7.38
N ASP A 271 6.57 5.60 7.53
CA ASP A 271 7.29 6.79 7.09
C ASP A 271 8.61 6.97 7.86
N ASN A 272 8.58 6.84 9.19
CA ASN A 272 9.80 6.93 9.98
C ASN A 272 10.83 5.86 9.60
N LEU A 273 10.38 4.64 9.29
CA LEU A 273 11.26 3.56 8.85
C LEU A 273 11.95 3.89 7.53
N ILE A 274 11.18 4.34 6.52
CA ILE A 274 11.74 4.66 5.21
C ILE A 274 12.71 5.85 5.29
N TYR A 275 12.35 6.92 5.99
CA TYR A 275 13.26 8.05 6.17
C TYR A 275 14.52 7.69 6.95
N ALA A 276 14.42 6.79 7.95
CA ALA A 276 15.61 6.30 8.64
C ALA A 276 16.53 5.50 7.70
N GLU A 277 15.98 4.64 6.86
CA GLU A 277 16.76 3.87 5.86
C GLU A 277 17.43 4.80 4.84
N LEU A 278 16.71 5.79 4.32
CA LEU A 278 17.26 6.77 3.38
C LEU A 278 18.46 7.52 3.98
N GLU A 279 18.28 8.08 5.17
CA GLU A 279 19.33 8.83 5.87
C GLU A 279 20.51 7.93 6.26
N PHE A 280 20.23 6.73 6.78
CA PHE A 280 21.26 5.73 7.09
C PHE A 280 22.11 5.39 5.86
N HIS A 281 21.48 5.10 4.73
CA HIS A 281 22.17 4.73 3.50
C HIS A 281 22.93 5.89 2.88
N ALA A 282 22.44 7.11 2.98
CA ALA A 282 23.12 8.31 2.50
C ALA A 282 24.39 8.62 3.31
N CYS A 283 24.36 8.40 4.63
CA CYS A 283 25.42 8.85 5.53
C CYS A 283 26.33 7.72 6.05
N LYS A 284 26.07 6.44 5.74
CA LYS A 284 26.82 5.28 6.27
C LYS A 284 28.33 5.29 5.98
N GLY A 285 28.77 6.04 4.99
CA GLY A 285 30.19 6.21 4.65
C GLY A 285 30.90 7.28 5.47
N ASP A 286 30.18 8.15 6.15
CA ASP A 286 30.73 9.22 6.97
C ASP A 286 30.83 8.78 8.44
N ARG A 287 32.07 8.61 8.92
CA ARG A 287 32.32 8.19 10.31
C ARG A 287 32.08 9.28 11.35
N LEU A 288 32.01 10.53 10.92
CA LEU A 288 31.81 11.68 11.79
C LEU A 288 30.33 12.12 11.82
N TYR A 289 29.47 11.50 11.00
CA TYR A 289 28.05 11.82 10.96
C TYR A 289 27.36 11.47 12.28
N ASP A 290 26.52 12.38 12.76
CA ASP A 290 25.66 12.13 13.93
C ASP A 290 24.40 11.36 13.51
N PHE A 291 24.35 10.08 13.83
CA PHE A 291 23.23 9.19 13.54
C PHE A 291 22.04 9.34 14.51
N SER A 292 22.00 10.35 15.36
CA SER A 292 20.92 10.53 16.35
C SER A 292 19.54 10.63 15.69
N SER A 293 19.40 11.34 14.57
CA SER A 293 18.13 11.43 13.82
C SER A 293 17.68 10.07 13.31
N VAL A 294 18.59 9.27 12.77
CA VAL A 294 18.34 7.89 12.31
C VAL A 294 17.85 7.01 13.46
N VAL A 295 18.58 7.04 14.59
CA VAL A 295 18.22 6.30 15.81
C VAL A 295 16.83 6.69 16.31
N LEU A 296 16.52 7.99 16.35
CA LEU A 296 15.23 8.49 16.81
C LEU A 296 14.08 8.09 15.89
N ARG A 297 14.28 8.08 14.57
CA ARG A 297 13.26 7.62 13.60
C ARG A 297 12.99 6.12 13.73
N TYR A 298 14.03 5.30 13.85
CA TYR A 298 13.87 3.88 14.15
C TYR A 298 13.15 3.63 15.48
N ALA A 299 13.52 4.36 16.51
CA ALA A 299 12.88 4.24 17.82
C ALA A 299 11.38 4.64 17.76
N LYS A 300 11.03 5.73 17.06
CA LYS A 300 9.63 6.15 16.86
C LYS A 300 8.82 5.08 16.12
N CYS A 301 9.40 4.47 15.07
CA CYS A 301 8.78 3.35 14.37
C CYS A 301 8.47 2.20 15.36
N PHE A 302 9.45 1.77 16.12
CA PHE A 302 9.29 0.71 17.12
C PHE A 302 8.26 1.07 18.21
N GLU A 303 8.33 2.28 18.77
CA GLU A 303 7.41 2.75 19.83
C GLU A 303 5.95 2.73 19.36
N SER A 304 5.70 3.13 18.12
CA SER A 304 4.35 3.12 17.55
C SER A 304 3.83 1.69 17.37
N GLU A 305 4.63 0.78 16.78
CA GLU A 305 4.23 -0.62 16.61
C GLU A 305 4.08 -1.34 17.96
N CYS A 306 4.94 -1.05 18.93
CA CYS A 306 4.84 -1.57 20.28
C CYS A 306 3.53 -1.13 20.96
N TYR A 307 3.17 0.15 20.87
CA TYR A 307 1.91 0.66 21.39
C TYR A 307 0.70 -0.07 20.77
N LEU A 308 0.68 -0.25 19.45
CA LEU A 308 -0.42 -0.93 18.78
C LEU A 308 -0.57 -2.40 19.21
N LEU A 309 0.55 -3.09 19.38
CA LEU A 309 0.53 -4.46 19.91
C LEU A 309 -0.01 -4.48 21.34
N ILE A 310 0.45 -3.58 22.21
CA ILE A 310 -0.04 -3.49 23.61
C ILE A 310 -1.51 -3.11 23.68
N LYS A 311 -1.96 -2.13 22.89
CA LYS A 311 -3.37 -1.76 22.79
C LYS A 311 -4.24 -2.96 22.38
N LYS A 312 -3.82 -3.73 21.39
CA LYS A 312 -4.54 -4.93 20.95
C LYS A 312 -4.52 -6.02 22.04
N LEU A 313 -3.37 -6.24 22.67
CA LEU A 313 -3.24 -7.18 23.79
C LEU A 313 -4.21 -6.85 24.92
N ILE A 314 -4.26 -5.57 25.35
CA ILE A 314 -5.20 -5.12 26.39
C ILE A 314 -6.65 -5.35 25.96
N SER A 315 -6.98 -5.05 24.70
CA SER A 315 -8.33 -5.27 24.16
C SER A 315 -8.74 -6.74 24.22
N VAL A 316 -7.85 -7.68 23.85
CA VAL A 316 -8.14 -9.12 23.89
C VAL A 316 -8.22 -9.64 25.33
N LEU A 317 -7.30 -9.23 26.20
CA LEU A 317 -7.33 -9.64 27.60
C LEU A 317 -8.58 -9.13 28.32
N SER A 318 -9.00 -7.88 28.05
CA SER A 318 -10.19 -7.29 28.69
C SER A 318 -11.51 -7.94 28.25
N GLN A 319 -11.55 -8.56 27.08
CA GLN A 319 -12.70 -9.37 26.66
C GLN A 319 -12.83 -10.68 27.46
N ARG A 320 -11.71 -11.20 27.96
CA ARG A 320 -11.65 -12.44 28.75
C ARG A 320 -11.72 -12.16 30.26
N ASP A 321 -11.15 -11.05 30.68
CA ASP A 321 -11.12 -10.59 32.08
C ASP A 321 -11.16 -9.05 32.13
N GLU A 322 -12.34 -8.49 32.42
CA GLU A 322 -12.56 -7.04 32.50
C GLU A 322 -11.71 -6.36 33.60
N SER A 323 -11.29 -7.09 34.63
CA SER A 323 -10.47 -6.56 35.71
C SER A 323 -9.13 -6.00 35.23
N VAL A 324 -8.64 -6.46 34.09
CA VAL A 324 -7.43 -5.97 33.42
C VAL A 324 -7.47 -4.46 33.19
N LEU A 325 -8.62 -3.91 32.87
CA LEU A 325 -8.78 -2.47 32.60
C LEU A 325 -8.60 -1.59 33.84
N SER A 326 -8.86 -2.14 35.02
CA SER A 326 -8.75 -1.45 36.35
C SER A 326 -7.35 -1.56 36.93
N LEU A 327 -6.46 -2.39 36.36
CA LEU A 327 -5.07 -2.46 36.80
C LEU A 327 -4.40 -1.09 36.64
N THR A 328 -3.50 -0.76 37.56
CA THR A 328 -2.82 0.54 37.55
C THR A 328 -1.32 0.40 37.33
N PHE A 329 -0.75 1.33 36.57
CA PHE A 329 0.69 1.47 36.39
C PHE A 329 1.14 2.91 36.68
N THR A 330 2.39 3.07 37.06
CA THR A 330 2.96 4.38 37.40
C THR A 330 3.85 4.87 36.26
N GLN A 331 3.65 6.14 35.85
CA GLN A 331 4.50 6.83 34.87
C GLN A 331 4.76 8.26 35.35
N MET A 332 6.02 8.69 35.41
CA MET A 332 6.44 10.01 35.93
C MET A 332 5.83 10.36 37.28
N GLY A 333 5.75 9.40 38.19
CA GLY A 333 5.19 9.59 39.53
C GLY A 333 3.66 9.70 39.60
N LYS A 334 2.95 9.54 38.47
CA LYS A 334 1.50 9.52 38.41
C LYS A 334 0.99 8.11 38.14
N SER A 335 -0.13 7.76 38.79
CA SER A 335 -0.81 6.48 38.55
C SER A 335 -1.84 6.62 37.44
N PHE A 336 -1.87 5.63 36.53
CA PHE A 336 -2.80 5.54 35.40
C PHE A 336 -3.42 4.16 35.37
N GLU A 337 -4.69 4.08 34.99
CA GLU A 337 -5.34 2.80 34.70
C GLU A 337 -4.92 2.26 33.33
N VAL A 338 -4.85 0.93 33.21
CA VAL A 338 -4.56 0.25 31.95
C VAL A 338 -5.58 0.63 30.85
N ARG A 339 -6.83 0.90 31.22
CA ARG A 339 -7.88 1.42 30.33
C ARG A 339 -7.42 2.65 29.52
N SER A 340 -6.62 3.53 30.12
CA SER A 340 -6.12 4.73 29.42
C SER A 340 -5.25 4.43 28.21
N LEU A 341 -4.63 3.24 28.13
CA LEU A 341 -3.80 2.81 27.01
C LEU A 341 -4.59 2.44 25.76
N LEU A 342 -5.90 2.29 25.86
CA LEU A 342 -6.76 2.10 24.69
C LEU A 342 -6.85 3.36 23.84
N THR A 343 -6.62 4.54 24.42
CA THR A 343 -6.71 5.84 23.74
C THR A 343 -5.39 6.62 23.74
N ASN A 344 -4.53 6.42 24.73
CA ASN A 344 -3.32 7.22 24.94
C ASN A 344 -2.06 6.34 24.89
N LYS A 345 -1.00 6.85 24.28
CA LYS A 345 0.33 6.20 24.31
C LYS A 345 0.98 6.43 25.68
N ALA A 346 1.64 5.41 26.20
CA ALA A 346 2.53 5.55 27.34
C ALA A 346 3.99 5.68 26.90
N MET A 347 4.88 5.98 27.84
CA MET A 347 6.33 5.92 27.58
C MET A 347 6.77 4.47 27.37
N LEU A 348 7.78 4.26 26.55
CA LEU A 348 8.29 2.93 26.21
C LEU A 348 8.63 2.06 27.43
N GLY A 349 9.16 2.67 28.50
CA GLY A 349 9.46 1.96 29.75
C GLY A 349 8.24 1.39 30.46
N ALA A 350 7.08 2.07 30.36
CA ALA A 350 5.84 1.55 30.93
C ALA A 350 5.39 0.25 30.26
N TYR A 351 5.58 0.11 28.95
CA TYR A 351 5.24 -1.13 28.24
C TYR A 351 6.06 -2.33 28.74
N ASN A 352 7.32 -2.11 29.08
CA ASN A 352 8.15 -3.17 29.66
C ASN A 352 7.56 -3.65 31.01
N HIS A 353 7.22 -2.73 31.88
CA HIS A 353 6.58 -3.04 33.17
C HIS A 353 5.23 -3.74 33.00
N LEU A 354 4.42 -3.28 32.06
CA LEU A 354 3.13 -3.90 31.71
C LEU A 354 3.30 -5.37 31.34
N ILE A 355 4.21 -5.68 30.42
CA ILE A 355 4.42 -7.05 29.91
C ILE A 355 5.06 -7.96 30.97
N ASP A 356 6.11 -7.49 31.64
CA ASP A 356 6.93 -8.33 32.53
C ASP A 356 6.35 -8.48 33.93
N SER A 357 5.46 -7.58 34.34
CA SER A 357 4.91 -7.58 35.71
C SER A 357 3.39 -7.58 35.70
N LEU A 358 2.77 -6.48 35.27
CA LEU A 358 1.36 -6.21 35.52
C LEU A 358 0.42 -7.17 34.80
N LEU A 359 0.63 -7.39 33.50
CA LEU A 359 -0.20 -8.25 32.66
C LEU A 359 0.33 -9.69 32.57
N LYS A 360 1.47 -10.00 33.19
CA LYS A 360 2.17 -11.28 33.03
C LYS A 360 1.33 -12.50 33.39
N ALA A 361 0.55 -12.41 34.47
CA ALA A 361 -0.34 -13.49 34.92
C ALA A 361 -1.44 -13.72 33.87
N HIS A 362 -2.15 -12.67 33.50
CA HIS A 362 -3.24 -12.72 32.51
C HIS A 362 -2.74 -13.20 31.13
N ILE A 363 -1.55 -12.77 30.69
CA ILE A 363 -0.94 -13.24 29.42
C ILE A 363 -0.71 -14.76 29.48
N LYS A 364 -0.19 -15.29 30.60
CA LYS A 364 0.06 -16.73 30.75
C LYS A 364 -1.21 -17.55 30.84
N GLU A 365 -2.25 -17.01 31.44
CA GLU A 365 -3.52 -17.71 31.67
C GLU A 365 -4.37 -17.75 30.38
N HIS A 366 -4.36 -16.68 29.61
CA HIS A 366 -5.32 -16.48 28.52
C HIS A 366 -4.70 -16.61 27.12
N LEU A 367 -3.38 -16.60 26.97
CA LEU A 367 -2.72 -16.63 25.66
C LEU A 367 -1.76 -17.81 25.52
N SER A 368 -1.40 -18.12 24.28
CA SER A 368 -0.52 -19.25 23.95
C SER A 368 0.91 -19.06 24.49
N ASP A 369 1.61 -20.17 24.73
CA ASP A 369 3.04 -20.15 25.10
C ASP A 369 3.91 -19.44 24.05
N GLU A 370 3.51 -19.49 22.79
CA GLU A 370 4.18 -18.78 21.70
C GLU A 370 4.09 -17.27 21.91
N PHE A 371 2.89 -16.77 22.24
CA PHE A 371 2.71 -15.35 22.54
C PHE A 371 3.44 -14.91 23.80
N VAL A 372 3.49 -15.75 24.85
CA VAL A 372 4.31 -15.51 26.05
C VAL A 372 5.78 -15.34 25.65
N ASN A 373 6.30 -16.14 24.73
CA ASN A 373 7.67 -16.02 24.23
C ASN A 373 7.89 -14.73 23.43
N VAL A 374 6.90 -14.30 22.64
CA VAL A 374 6.93 -12.99 21.97
C VAL A 374 7.04 -11.86 22.99
N CYS A 375 6.23 -11.86 24.04
CA CYS A 375 6.29 -10.86 25.11
C CYS A 375 7.67 -10.80 25.77
N ARG A 376 8.29 -11.95 26.07
CA ARG A 376 9.64 -12.02 26.64
C ARG A 376 10.72 -11.45 25.70
N LYS A 377 10.61 -11.73 24.40
CA LYS A 377 11.50 -11.16 23.38
C LYS A 377 11.31 -9.65 23.27
N LEU A 378 10.04 -9.18 23.26
CA LEU A 378 9.70 -7.77 23.15
C LEU A 378 10.26 -6.96 24.33
N SER A 379 10.13 -7.45 25.55
CA SER A 379 10.69 -6.80 26.75
C SER A 379 12.20 -6.56 26.61
N LYS A 380 12.96 -7.54 26.14
CA LYS A 380 14.41 -7.41 25.88
C LYS A 380 14.70 -6.34 24.81
N GLN A 381 13.86 -6.25 23.78
CA GLN A 381 14.03 -5.22 22.73
C GLN A 381 13.70 -3.83 23.23
N ILE A 382 12.63 -3.67 24.03
CA ILE A 382 12.29 -2.41 24.68
C ILE A 382 13.48 -1.88 25.48
N ALA A 383 14.06 -2.73 26.34
CA ALA A 383 15.21 -2.34 27.16
C ALA A 383 16.46 -1.97 26.33
N PHE A 384 16.69 -2.67 25.22
CA PHE A 384 17.78 -2.35 24.31
C PHE A 384 17.55 -1.00 23.61
N ILE A 385 16.36 -0.78 23.05
CA ILE A 385 16.03 0.44 22.31
C ILE A 385 16.08 1.67 23.21
N GLN A 386 15.57 1.57 24.43
CA GLN A 386 15.68 2.66 25.40
C GLN A 386 17.13 3.07 25.69
N ARG A 387 18.03 2.08 25.80
CA ARG A 387 19.46 2.33 26.06
C ARG A 387 20.13 3.06 24.92
N VAL A 388 19.74 2.82 23.69
CA VAL A 388 20.30 3.48 22.50
C VAL A 388 19.65 4.85 22.26
N ARG A 389 18.30 4.90 22.41
CA ARG A 389 17.50 6.08 22.07
C ARG A 389 17.66 7.21 23.08
N ASN A 390 17.72 6.90 24.39
CA ASN A 390 17.72 7.95 25.40
C ASN A 390 18.97 8.87 25.34
N PRO A 391 20.20 8.36 25.24
CA PRO A 391 21.36 9.23 25.00
C PRO A 391 21.24 10.05 23.72
N ALA A 392 20.87 9.43 22.60
CA ALA A 392 20.71 10.10 21.32
C ALA A 392 19.62 11.19 21.32
N ALA A 393 18.64 11.11 22.22
CA ALA A 393 17.58 12.10 22.34
C ALA A 393 17.97 13.33 23.21
N HIS A 394 18.96 13.20 24.08
CA HIS A 394 19.16 14.19 25.14
C HIS A 394 20.61 14.65 25.34
N THR A 395 21.59 13.79 25.15
CA THR A 395 22.94 14.09 25.69
C THR A 395 24.11 13.77 24.77
N GLU A 396 23.97 12.82 23.83
CA GLU A 396 25.10 12.26 23.08
C GLU A 396 24.75 12.07 21.61
N CYS A 397 25.74 12.27 20.73
CA CYS A 397 25.64 11.88 19.34
C CYS A 397 25.59 10.37 19.20
N ALA A 398 24.73 9.84 18.35
CA ALA A 398 24.70 8.43 18.07
C ALA A 398 25.72 8.04 17.00
N SER A 399 26.47 6.97 17.26
CA SER A 399 27.43 6.43 16.33
C SER A 399 26.78 5.60 15.21
N PHE A 400 27.51 5.41 14.11
CA PHE A 400 27.13 4.46 13.06
C PHE A 400 26.84 3.06 13.62
N GLU A 401 27.65 2.57 14.55
CA GLU A 401 27.49 1.25 15.14
C GLU A 401 26.17 1.12 15.91
N GLN A 402 25.80 2.15 16.68
CA GLN A 402 24.52 2.19 17.41
C GLN A 402 23.33 2.19 16.45
N ALA A 403 23.37 3.01 15.40
CA ALA A 403 22.34 3.04 14.37
C ALA A 403 22.23 1.71 13.62
N ASN A 404 23.37 1.13 13.21
CA ASN A 404 23.42 -0.13 12.49
C ASN A 404 22.91 -1.32 13.33
N ASN A 405 23.26 -1.38 14.62
CA ASN A 405 22.77 -2.41 15.53
C ASN A 405 21.26 -2.29 15.76
N LEU A 406 20.74 -1.07 15.87
CA LEU A 406 19.31 -0.83 15.98
C LEU A 406 18.58 -1.22 14.70
N ARG A 407 19.10 -0.79 13.54
CA ARG A 407 18.62 -1.17 12.21
C ARG A 407 18.55 -2.70 12.05
N ALA A 408 19.65 -3.39 12.34
CA ALA A 408 19.74 -4.85 12.19
C ALA A 408 18.64 -5.57 12.96
N ARG A 409 18.27 -5.12 14.15
CA ARG A 409 17.18 -5.70 14.95
C ARG A 409 15.81 -5.36 14.41
N LEU A 410 15.57 -4.12 14.05
CA LEU A 410 14.24 -3.68 13.59
C LEU A 410 13.91 -4.21 12.20
N VAL A 411 14.83 -4.05 11.25
CA VAL A 411 14.68 -4.46 9.85
C VAL A 411 14.88 -5.97 9.69
N GLY A 412 15.74 -6.58 10.51
CA GLY A 412 15.99 -8.02 10.47
C GLY A 412 17.21 -8.40 9.64
N VAL A 413 18.21 -7.52 9.55
CA VAL A 413 19.46 -7.84 8.85
C VAL A 413 20.26 -8.88 9.65
N ALA A 414 20.43 -10.07 9.09
CA ALA A 414 21.06 -11.24 9.71
C ALA A 414 20.34 -11.76 10.99
N THR A 415 19.18 -11.23 11.32
CA THR A 415 18.36 -11.65 12.47
C THR A 415 16.87 -11.58 12.11
N GLN A 416 16.00 -12.17 12.94
CA GLN A 416 14.56 -11.99 12.76
C GLN A 416 14.15 -10.55 13.06
N SER A 417 13.42 -9.91 12.13
CA SER A 417 12.88 -8.55 12.32
C SER A 417 11.95 -8.48 13.52
N VAL A 418 12.22 -7.52 14.40
CA VAL A 418 11.36 -7.22 15.56
C VAL A 418 10.03 -6.61 15.11
N LEU A 419 10.03 -5.80 14.07
CA LEU A 419 8.81 -5.21 13.50
C LEU A 419 7.89 -6.30 12.96
N VAL A 420 8.42 -7.24 12.17
CA VAL A 420 7.65 -8.39 11.67
C VAL A 420 7.11 -9.24 12.81
N MET A 421 7.90 -9.47 13.85
CA MET A 421 7.47 -10.20 15.03
C MET A 421 6.27 -9.53 15.70
N MET A 422 6.30 -8.21 15.90
CA MET A 422 5.20 -7.46 16.52
C MET A 422 3.94 -7.45 15.65
N ILE A 423 4.09 -7.28 14.33
CA ILE A 423 2.97 -7.29 13.40
C ILE A 423 2.31 -8.66 13.35
N LYS A 424 3.10 -9.74 13.27
CA LYS A 424 2.57 -11.12 13.34
C LYS A 424 1.79 -11.35 14.62
N ALA A 425 2.36 -11.01 15.76
CA ALA A 425 1.71 -11.17 17.07
C ALA A 425 0.39 -10.37 17.14
N ARG A 426 0.36 -9.14 16.60
CA ARG A 426 -0.85 -8.32 16.53
C ARG A 426 -1.91 -8.95 15.63
N THR A 427 -1.52 -9.52 14.49
CA THR A 427 -2.44 -10.20 13.57
C THR A 427 -3.00 -11.50 14.17
N GLU A 428 -2.20 -12.24 14.94
CA GLU A 428 -2.65 -13.44 15.64
C GLU A 428 -3.70 -13.11 16.69
N LEU A 429 -3.50 -12.04 17.46
CA LEU A 429 -4.49 -11.53 18.41
C LEU A 429 -5.80 -11.02 17.77
N LEU A 430 -5.87 -10.85 16.46
CA LEU A 430 -7.11 -10.52 15.75
C LEU A 430 -7.95 -11.75 15.44
N LYS A 431 -7.37 -12.95 15.53
CA LYS A 431 -8.06 -14.22 15.23
C LYS A 431 -8.69 -14.85 16.48
N ASP A 432 -8.22 -14.45 17.65
CA ASP A 432 -8.72 -14.87 18.98
C ASP A 432 -9.90 -13.98 19.45
#